data_f2c6a0f5389164120d6c90fe8c890b99
#
_entry.id   f2c6a0f5389164120d6c90fe8c890b99
#
_cell.length_a   1.000
_cell.length_b   1.000
_cell.length_c   1.000
_cell.angle_alpha   90.00
_cell.angle_beta   90.00
_cell.angle_gamma   90.00
#
_symmetry.space_group_name_H-M   'P 1'
#
loop_
_entity.id
_entity.type
_entity.pdbx_description
1 polymer ?
#
loop_
_entity_poly.entity_id
_entity_poly.type
_entity_poly.pdbx_seq_one_letter_code
_entity_poly.pdbx_strand_id
1 'polypeptide(L)'
;MYAKNVWLDADAAKKEKIHEFGEAYKSFLSYGKTERLVVEEAIEMAEKAGFKPLSEFKELKKGDKVYVTNKGKNFLAAVIGEKSLEEGSRILGAHIDSPRLDIKQNPLYEKGGFAYFETHYYGGIKKYQYTTIPLALHGVVYKKDGTCIKISIGEDPNDPVLGITDLLIHLSAAQMEKPLAKAIEGENLDLTVGNIPQDGEGKHAVKRAVMKLIQDKYGFEEEDFLSSELVAVPAGPARDYGLDASMIAGYGHDDRVCAFTSFQAVLDQGQCEYTTIAVLVDKEEVGSIGATGAQSAWFENVIAEMLALEGKDSNLAVRHAMSNAKMLSSDVSGAVDPLYSSVNEPHNSCYFGKGIVFNKYTGARGKSGCNDAMPEFLAFVRNAMDSNNIHYQTSEIGKVDAGGGGTIAYILGNYNMYVLDAGVPVLSMHSPMEIVSKADVYETYLAYKAFLKA
;
A
#
# COMPACT_ATOMS: atom_id res chain seq x y z
N MET A 1 -9.30 -20.65 20.23
CA MET A 1 -10.73 -20.51 19.80
C MET A 1 -10.69 -20.04 18.36
N TYR A 2 -11.30 -20.75 17.43
CA TYR A 2 -11.27 -20.35 16.01
C TYR A 2 -12.34 -19.29 15.76
N ALA A 3 -11.98 -18.21 15.07
CA ALA A 3 -12.93 -17.19 14.64
C ALA A 3 -14.03 -17.79 13.77
N LYS A 4 -15.26 -17.33 13.94
CA LYS A 4 -16.40 -17.72 13.10
C LYS A 4 -16.25 -17.07 11.72
N ASN A 5 -16.93 -17.62 10.75
CA ASN A 5 -16.94 -17.04 9.41
C ASN A 5 -17.94 -15.89 9.37
N VAL A 6 -17.51 -14.71 8.95
CA VAL A 6 -18.30 -13.47 8.84
C VAL A 6 -19.55 -13.67 7.98
N TRP A 7 -19.44 -14.37 6.85
CA TRP A 7 -20.56 -14.61 5.93
C TRP A 7 -21.69 -15.43 6.56
N LEU A 8 -21.35 -16.30 7.54
CA LEU A 8 -22.36 -17.10 8.25
C LEU A 8 -23.10 -16.30 9.32
N ASP A 9 -22.43 -15.34 9.95
CA ASP A 9 -23.00 -14.51 11.00
C ASP A 9 -23.64 -13.22 10.44
N ALA A 10 -23.38 -12.86 9.17
CA ALA A 10 -23.92 -11.68 8.52
C ALA A 10 -25.37 -11.88 8.09
N ASP A 11 -26.24 -10.98 8.54
CA ASP A 11 -27.59 -10.84 8.00
C ASP A 11 -27.58 -10.19 6.60
N ALA A 12 -28.75 -10.05 5.98
CA ALA A 12 -28.87 -9.48 4.64
C ALA A 12 -28.33 -8.03 4.56
N ALA A 13 -28.60 -7.21 5.56
CA ALA A 13 -28.16 -5.82 5.59
C ALA A 13 -26.62 -5.71 5.75
N LYS A 14 -26.02 -6.57 6.57
CA LYS A 14 -24.56 -6.61 6.69
C LYS A 14 -23.89 -7.11 5.41
N LYS A 15 -24.47 -8.11 4.73
CA LYS A 15 -23.98 -8.58 3.42
C LYS A 15 -24.00 -7.49 2.36
N GLU A 16 -25.08 -6.70 2.30
CA GLU A 16 -25.19 -5.54 1.39
C GLU A 16 -24.06 -4.54 1.67
N LYS A 17 -23.84 -4.14 2.94
CA LYS A 17 -22.73 -3.26 3.33
C LYS A 17 -21.35 -3.80 2.99
N ILE A 18 -21.12 -5.10 3.13
CA ILE A 18 -19.88 -5.74 2.74
C ILE A 18 -19.63 -5.54 1.24
N HIS A 19 -20.66 -5.74 0.41
CA HIS A 19 -20.53 -5.53 -1.04
C HIS A 19 -20.35 -4.05 -1.38
N GLU A 20 -21.14 -3.15 -0.84
CA GLU A 20 -21.03 -1.69 -1.06
C GLU A 20 -19.62 -1.18 -0.68
N PHE A 21 -19.12 -1.56 0.49
CA PHE A 21 -17.77 -1.19 0.92
C PHE A 21 -16.69 -1.79 0.02
N GLY A 22 -16.89 -3.02 -0.45
CA GLY A 22 -16.02 -3.66 -1.43
C GLY A 22 -15.98 -2.91 -2.77
N GLU A 23 -17.09 -2.34 -3.24
CA GLU A 23 -17.14 -1.52 -4.46
C GLU A 23 -16.37 -0.21 -4.28
N ALA A 24 -16.54 0.48 -3.15
CA ALA A 24 -15.78 1.68 -2.83
C ALA A 24 -14.28 1.40 -2.79
N TYR A 25 -13.88 0.29 -2.15
CA TYR A 25 -12.48 -0.13 -2.12
C TYR A 25 -11.93 -0.49 -3.51
N LYS A 26 -12.68 -1.20 -4.35
CA LYS A 26 -12.25 -1.49 -5.74
C LYS A 26 -11.98 -0.22 -6.53
N SER A 27 -12.78 0.82 -6.35
CA SER A 27 -12.58 2.12 -7.00
C SER A 27 -11.28 2.76 -6.55
N PHE A 28 -11.04 2.82 -5.23
CA PHE A 28 -9.81 3.34 -4.65
C PHE A 28 -8.56 2.58 -5.14
N LEU A 29 -8.59 1.25 -5.12
CA LEU A 29 -7.48 0.40 -5.56
C LEU A 29 -7.21 0.54 -7.07
N SER A 30 -8.26 0.70 -7.87
CA SER A 30 -8.14 0.86 -9.32
C SER A 30 -7.48 2.18 -9.71
N TYR A 31 -7.78 3.25 -9.00
CA TYR A 31 -7.17 4.56 -9.19
C TYR A 31 -5.76 4.63 -8.60
N GLY A 32 -5.60 4.17 -7.37
CA GLY A 32 -4.38 4.28 -6.56
C GLY A 32 -3.25 3.35 -6.98
N LYS A 33 -2.83 3.39 -8.24
CA LYS A 33 -1.76 2.52 -8.79
C LYS A 33 -0.36 2.84 -8.27
N THR A 34 -0.16 4.04 -7.77
CA THR A 34 1.12 4.51 -7.19
C THR A 34 0.86 5.30 -5.93
N GLU A 35 1.90 5.51 -5.11
CA GLU A 35 1.82 6.33 -3.89
C GLU A 35 1.28 7.73 -4.18
N ARG A 36 1.68 8.34 -5.30
CA ARG A 36 1.21 9.68 -5.69
C ARG A 36 -0.27 9.69 -6.00
N LEU A 37 -0.76 8.69 -6.73
CA LEU A 37 -2.18 8.56 -7.05
C LEU A 37 -3.01 8.26 -5.80
N VAL A 38 -2.49 7.45 -4.87
CA VAL A 38 -3.15 7.23 -3.57
C VAL A 38 -3.26 8.53 -2.78
N VAL A 39 -2.19 9.34 -2.74
CA VAL A 39 -2.22 10.64 -2.03
C VAL A 39 -3.20 11.61 -2.70
N GLU A 40 -3.27 11.64 -4.02
CA GLU A 40 -4.24 12.47 -4.77
C GLU A 40 -5.69 12.08 -4.41
N GLU A 41 -6.00 10.79 -4.44
CA GLU A 41 -7.33 10.28 -4.06
C GLU A 41 -7.63 10.55 -2.58
N ALA A 42 -6.64 10.37 -1.70
CA ALA A 42 -6.81 10.62 -0.27
C ALA A 42 -7.12 12.10 0.02
N ILE A 43 -6.49 13.05 -0.69
CA ILE A 43 -6.81 14.48 -0.57
C ILE A 43 -8.27 14.72 -0.97
N GLU A 44 -8.69 14.20 -2.13
CA GLU A 44 -10.06 14.38 -2.62
C GLU A 44 -11.10 13.80 -1.65
N MET A 45 -10.85 12.60 -1.13
CA MET A 45 -11.73 11.97 -0.12
C MET A 45 -11.77 12.77 1.18
N ALA A 46 -10.62 13.26 1.66
CA ALA A 46 -10.52 14.06 2.88
C ALA A 46 -11.29 15.38 2.75
N GLU A 47 -11.10 16.11 1.64
CA GLU A 47 -11.80 17.37 1.39
C GLU A 47 -13.31 17.18 1.29
N LYS A 48 -13.78 16.13 0.61
CA LYS A 48 -15.20 15.75 0.57
C LYS A 48 -15.78 15.44 1.96
N ALA A 49 -14.96 14.89 2.86
CA ALA A 49 -15.36 14.61 4.25
C ALA A 49 -15.19 15.83 5.20
N GLY A 50 -14.80 16.99 4.67
CA GLY A 50 -14.68 18.25 5.40
C GLY A 50 -13.34 18.44 6.12
N PHE A 51 -12.32 17.67 5.79
CA PHE A 51 -10.95 17.90 6.27
C PHE A 51 -10.31 19.07 5.50
N LYS A 52 -9.40 19.76 6.16
CA LYS A 52 -8.64 20.87 5.59
C LYS A 52 -7.14 20.71 5.83
N PRO A 53 -6.31 21.32 4.98
CA PRO A 53 -4.87 21.35 5.24
C PRO A 53 -4.54 21.91 6.62
N LEU A 54 -3.64 21.26 7.37
CA LEU A 54 -3.21 21.71 8.69
C LEU A 54 -2.69 23.16 8.66
N SER A 55 -2.06 23.56 7.56
CA SER A 55 -1.52 24.90 7.34
C SER A 55 -2.57 26.04 7.32
N GLU A 56 -3.86 25.71 7.20
CA GLU A 56 -4.94 26.69 7.27
C GLU A 56 -5.36 27.04 8.72
N PHE A 57 -4.91 26.25 9.70
CA PHE A 57 -5.29 26.42 11.08
C PHE A 57 -4.29 27.33 11.84
N LYS A 58 -4.80 28.20 12.69
CA LYS A 58 -4.01 29.02 13.64
C LYS A 58 -4.03 28.45 15.06
N GLU A 59 -5.00 27.65 15.36
CA GLU A 59 -5.18 26.89 16.60
C GLU A 59 -5.97 25.63 16.26
N LEU A 60 -5.78 24.56 17.00
CA LEU A 60 -6.57 23.33 16.88
C LEU A 60 -7.57 23.24 18.03
N LYS A 61 -8.78 22.85 17.67
CA LYS A 61 -9.89 22.65 18.59
C LYS A 61 -10.49 21.26 18.41
N LYS A 62 -11.07 20.73 19.47
CA LYS A 62 -11.86 19.52 19.45
C LYS A 62 -12.81 19.48 18.24
N GLY A 63 -12.75 18.39 17.49
CA GLY A 63 -13.58 18.14 16.33
C GLY A 63 -13.03 18.71 15.01
N ASP A 64 -11.93 19.47 15.05
CA ASP A 64 -11.27 19.89 13.83
C ASP A 64 -10.77 18.68 13.04
N LYS A 65 -10.94 18.76 11.72
CA LYS A 65 -10.55 17.73 10.76
C LYS A 65 -9.42 18.28 9.92
N VAL A 66 -8.25 17.69 10.06
CA VAL A 66 -7.04 18.19 9.39
C VAL A 66 -6.36 17.10 8.54
N TYR A 67 -5.68 17.52 7.48
CA TYR A 67 -4.77 16.63 6.78
C TYR A 67 -3.42 17.30 6.47
N VAL A 68 -2.40 16.48 6.27
CA VAL A 68 -1.03 16.88 5.90
C VAL A 68 -0.50 15.94 4.84
N THR A 69 0.22 16.49 3.87
CA THR A 69 0.92 15.68 2.85
C THR A 69 2.43 15.91 2.92
N ASN A 70 3.21 14.93 2.48
CA ASN A 70 4.66 15.07 2.35
C ASN A 70 5.12 14.63 0.96
N LYS A 71 5.67 15.59 0.20
CA LYS A 71 6.27 15.35 -1.13
C LYS A 71 5.35 14.61 -2.12
N GLY A 72 4.03 14.64 -1.89
CA GLY A 72 3.05 13.92 -2.70
C GLY A 72 3.12 12.39 -2.58
N LYS A 73 3.74 11.85 -1.51
CA LYS A 73 3.95 10.41 -1.30
C LYS A 73 3.60 9.93 0.11
N ASN A 74 3.25 10.83 1.01
CA ASN A 74 2.70 10.50 2.33
C ASN A 74 1.46 11.34 2.56
N PHE A 75 0.58 10.79 3.37
CA PHE A 75 -0.65 11.44 3.77
C PHE A 75 -0.95 11.17 5.26
N LEU A 76 -1.43 12.17 5.96
CA LEU A 76 -1.93 12.03 7.32
C LEU A 76 -3.27 12.77 7.41
N ALA A 77 -4.28 12.11 7.97
CA ALA A 77 -5.54 12.74 8.35
C ALA A 77 -5.77 12.57 9.85
N ALA A 78 -6.28 13.60 10.50
CA ALA A 78 -6.61 13.55 11.92
C ALA A 78 -7.94 14.25 12.24
N VAL A 79 -8.68 13.66 13.20
CA VAL A 79 -9.80 14.31 13.87
C VAL A 79 -9.36 14.62 15.30
N ILE A 80 -9.38 15.90 15.68
CA ILE A 80 -8.89 16.37 16.97
C ILE A 80 -9.83 15.96 18.09
N GLY A 81 -9.29 15.29 19.10
CA GLY A 81 -10.01 14.78 20.26
C GLY A 81 -10.37 15.83 21.31
N GLU A 82 -11.02 15.36 22.39
CA GLU A 82 -11.26 16.18 23.59
C GLU A 82 -10.01 16.36 24.42
N LYS A 83 -9.16 15.31 24.47
CA LYS A 83 -7.88 15.30 25.14
C LYS A 83 -6.80 15.85 24.22
N SER A 84 -5.82 16.52 24.81
CA SER A 84 -4.65 16.96 24.08
C SER A 84 -3.87 15.77 23.51
N LEU A 85 -3.19 15.98 22.39
CA LEU A 85 -2.25 15.01 21.82
C LEU A 85 -1.19 14.55 22.83
N GLU A 86 -0.75 15.41 23.75
CA GLU A 86 0.21 15.05 24.81
C GLU A 86 -0.29 13.92 25.70
N GLU A 87 -1.61 13.79 25.87
CA GLU A 87 -2.22 12.71 26.65
C GLU A 87 -2.36 11.39 25.85
N GLY A 88 -2.04 11.42 24.56
CA GLY A 88 -2.04 10.31 23.64
C GLY A 88 -3.04 10.44 22.50
N SER A 89 -2.92 9.54 21.55
CA SER A 89 -3.76 9.46 20.36
C SER A 89 -4.07 8.01 19.98
N ARG A 90 -5.00 7.82 19.06
CA ARG A 90 -5.31 6.53 18.41
C ARG A 90 -4.87 6.60 16.97
N ILE A 91 -3.90 5.78 16.60
CA ILE A 91 -3.22 5.84 15.30
C ILE A 91 -3.50 4.56 14.52
N LEU A 92 -3.86 4.72 13.26
CA LEU A 92 -3.87 3.67 12.24
C LEU A 92 -2.79 4.02 11.22
N GLY A 93 -1.79 3.17 11.06
CA GLY A 93 -0.69 3.42 10.13
C GLY A 93 -0.58 2.31 9.10
N ALA A 94 -0.49 2.68 7.82
CA ALA A 94 -0.37 1.77 6.70
C ALA A 94 0.63 2.30 5.68
N HIS A 95 1.14 1.44 4.80
CA HIS A 95 1.92 1.90 3.67
C HIS A 95 1.10 1.96 2.38
N ILE A 96 1.59 2.69 1.38
CA ILE A 96 0.89 2.93 0.12
C ILE A 96 1.73 2.62 -1.12
N ASP A 97 3.00 2.29 -0.94
CA ASP A 97 3.82 1.68 -1.98
C ASP A 97 3.49 0.18 -2.12
N SER A 98 3.86 -0.41 -3.24
CA SER A 98 3.69 -1.83 -3.52
C SER A 98 4.79 -2.30 -4.47
N PRO A 99 5.15 -3.61 -4.48
CA PRO A 99 6.15 -4.14 -5.39
C PRO A 99 5.80 -3.90 -6.87
N ARG A 100 6.81 -3.50 -7.66
CA ARG A 100 6.61 -3.07 -9.06
C ARG A 100 7.92 -3.08 -9.84
N LEU A 101 7.90 -2.49 -11.04
CA LEU A 101 9.08 -2.24 -11.86
C LEU A 101 9.28 -0.73 -12.02
N ASP A 102 10.38 -0.18 -11.50
CA ASP A 102 10.75 1.21 -11.72
C ASP A 102 11.53 1.35 -13.04
N ILE A 103 11.28 2.42 -13.79
CA ILE A 103 12.01 2.74 -15.01
C ILE A 103 13.37 3.35 -14.62
N LYS A 104 14.46 2.85 -15.23
CA LYS A 104 15.82 3.37 -14.97
C LYS A 104 15.99 4.81 -15.48
N GLN A 105 17.06 5.50 -15.07
CA GLN A 105 17.31 6.90 -15.43
C GLN A 105 17.65 7.11 -16.92
N ASN A 106 18.26 6.13 -17.58
CA ASN A 106 18.53 6.14 -19.01
C ASN A 106 17.85 4.94 -19.66
N PRO A 107 16.50 4.94 -19.77
CA PRO A 107 15.76 3.72 -19.98
C PRO A 107 15.66 3.30 -21.45
N LEU A 108 15.64 4.26 -22.38
CA LEU A 108 15.24 4.01 -23.76
C LEU A 108 16.37 3.53 -24.65
N TYR A 109 16.28 2.29 -25.10
CA TYR A 109 17.21 1.71 -26.07
C TYR A 109 16.50 0.95 -27.19
N GLU A 110 17.26 0.60 -28.25
CA GLU A 110 16.76 -0.21 -29.37
C GLU A 110 17.62 -1.46 -29.56
N LYS A 111 16.96 -2.60 -29.74
CA LYS A 111 17.61 -3.87 -30.03
C LYS A 111 16.70 -4.74 -30.90
N GLY A 112 17.25 -5.28 -32.02
CA GLY A 112 16.54 -6.20 -32.87
C GLY A 112 15.27 -5.64 -33.54
N GLY A 113 15.20 -4.31 -33.74
CA GLY A 113 14.02 -3.66 -34.32
C GLY A 113 12.89 -3.37 -33.32
N PHE A 114 13.19 -3.46 -32.02
CA PHE A 114 12.28 -3.07 -30.95
C PHE A 114 12.90 -1.98 -30.10
N ALA A 115 12.07 -1.07 -29.62
CA ALA A 115 12.42 -0.14 -28.55
C ALA A 115 11.96 -0.70 -27.20
N TYR A 116 12.81 -0.50 -26.19
CA TYR A 116 12.58 -0.98 -24.82
C TYR A 116 12.81 0.14 -23.83
N PHE A 117 12.13 0.03 -22.67
CA PHE A 117 12.51 0.72 -21.43
C PHE A 117 13.18 -0.25 -20.47
N GLU A 118 14.41 0.04 -20.07
CA GLU A 118 15.10 -0.68 -18.99
C GLU A 118 14.41 -0.44 -17.65
N THR A 119 14.27 -1.51 -16.87
CA THR A 119 13.63 -1.46 -15.55
C THR A 119 14.53 -1.95 -14.43
N HIS A 120 14.17 -1.59 -13.21
CA HIS A 120 14.67 -2.19 -11.98
C HIS A 120 13.47 -2.59 -11.11
N TYR A 121 13.41 -3.82 -10.63
CA TYR A 121 12.32 -4.22 -9.74
C TYR A 121 12.43 -3.54 -8.37
N TYR A 122 11.29 -3.19 -7.80
CA TYR A 122 11.10 -2.56 -6.51
C TYR A 122 10.39 -3.53 -5.58
N GLY A 123 10.92 -3.73 -4.34
CA GLY A 123 10.39 -4.70 -3.37
C GLY A 123 10.65 -6.16 -3.74
N GLY A 124 10.01 -7.05 -3.03
CA GLY A 124 10.18 -8.50 -3.15
C GLY A 124 9.23 -9.12 -4.17
N ILE A 125 9.67 -9.37 -5.41
CA ILE A 125 8.84 -9.99 -6.46
C ILE A 125 9.32 -11.39 -6.87
N LYS A 126 8.37 -12.21 -7.33
CA LYS A 126 8.69 -13.38 -8.15
C LYS A 126 8.73 -12.93 -9.62
N LYS A 127 9.91 -12.71 -10.16
CA LYS A 127 10.12 -12.08 -11.47
C LYS A 127 9.32 -12.70 -12.62
N TYR A 128 9.11 -14.01 -12.61
CA TYR A 128 8.34 -14.71 -13.65
C TYR A 128 6.88 -14.27 -13.73
N GLN A 129 6.32 -13.70 -12.65
CA GLN A 129 4.92 -13.26 -12.63
C GLN A 129 4.69 -11.96 -13.42
N TYR A 130 5.75 -11.20 -13.69
CA TYR A 130 5.69 -9.93 -14.43
C TYR A 130 5.86 -10.09 -15.93
N THR A 131 6.23 -11.30 -16.42
CA THR A 131 6.30 -11.58 -17.85
C THR A 131 4.92 -11.93 -18.41
N THR A 132 4.67 -11.60 -19.68
CA THR A 132 3.46 -11.96 -20.43
C THR A 132 2.14 -11.44 -19.87
N ILE A 133 2.16 -10.39 -19.09
CA ILE A 133 0.97 -9.69 -18.61
C ILE A 133 0.92 -8.26 -19.15
N PRO A 134 -0.27 -7.66 -19.31
CA PRO A 134 -0.38 -6.26 -19.66
C PRO A 134 0.07 -5.38 -18.50
N LEU A 135 0.93 -4.40 -18.80
CA LEU A 135 1.45 -3.42 -17.87
C LEU A 135 1.07 -2.00 -18.30
N ALA A 136 0.80 -1.15 -17.33
CA ALA A 136 0.58 0.27 -17.46
C ALA A 136 1.80 1.05 -16.96
N LEU A 137 2.03 2.24 -17.49
CA LEU A 137 3.10 3.15 -17.09
C LEU A 137 2.50 4.36 -16.37
N HIS A 138 2.94 4.61 -15.16
CA HIS A 138 2.54 5.76 -14.35
C HIS A 138 3.73 6.53 -13.81
N GLY A 139 3.48 7.79 -13.44
CA GLY A 139 4.43 8.57 -12.69
C GLY A 139 4.53 10.02 -13.13
N VAL A 140 5.69 10.62 -12.88
CA VAL A 140 5.96 12.04 -13.18
C VAL A 140 7.32 12.23 -13.83
N VAL A 141 7.42 13.23 -14.68
CA VAL A 141 8.66 13.72 -15.26
C VAL A 141 8.79 15.20 -14.90
N TYR A 142 9.89 15.58 -14.29
CA TYR A 142 10.19 16.98 -13.99
C TYR A 142 11.20 17.53 -15.00
N LYS A 143 10.81 18.59 -15.70
CA LYS A 143 11.72 19.33 -16.58
C LYS A 143 12.66 20.22 -15.76
N LYS A 144 13.76 20.63 -16.37
CA LYS A 144 14.77 21.53 -15.72
C LYS A 144 14.18 22.87 -15.26
N ASP A 145 13.10 23.33 -15.86
CA ASP A 145 12.39 24.54 -15.46
C ASP A 145 11.42 24.36 -14.29
N GLY A 146 11.32 23.14 -13.75
CA GLY A 146 10.42 22.78 -12.65
C GLY A 146 9.02 22.32 -13.10
N THR A 147 8.74 22.31 -14.40
CA THR A 147 7.46 21.80 -14.92
C THR A 147 7.32 20.32 -14.62
N CYS A 148 6.21 19.93 -13.97
CA CYS A 148 5.86 18.54 -13.68
C CYS A 148 4.88 18.03 -14.74
N ILE A 149 5.22 16.93 -15.36
CA ILE A 149 4.39 16.23 -16.35
C ILE A 149 3.94 14.91 -15.75
N LYS A 150 2.63 14.70 -15.67
CA LYS A 150 2.06 13.39 -15.22
C LYS A 150 1.96 12.45 -16.40
N ILE A 151 2.35 11.20 -16.19
CA ILE A 151 2.29 10.11 -17.16
C ILE A 151 1.29 9.07 -16.67
N SER A 152 0.36 8.67 -17.56
CA SER A 152 -0.54 7.54 -17.40
C SER A 152 -0.78 6.93 -18.77
N ILE A 153 -0.37 5.68 -18.97
CA ILE A 153 -0.51 4.93 -20.23
C ILE A 153 -0.92 3.51 -19.88
N GLY A 154 -1.98 2.99 -20.51
CA GLY A 154 -2.37 1.57 -20.43
C GLY A 154 -3.53 1.30 -19.46
N GLU A 155 -4.14 2.32 -18.84
CA GLU A 155 -5.35 2.14 -18.03
C GLU A 155 -6.64 2.38 -18.81
N ASP A 156 -6.66 3.35 -19.72
CA ASP A 156 -7.81 3.54 -20.61
C ASP A 156 -7.90 2.38 -21.59
N PRO A 157 -9.10 1.79 -21.83
CA PRO A 157 -9.28 0.70 -22.81
C PRO A 157 -8.80 1.03 -24.24
N ASN A 158 -8.65 2.31 -24.59
CA ASN A 158 -8.14 2.76 -25.87
C ASN A 158 -6.62 3.01 -25.87
N ASP A 159 -5.97 3.01 -24.70
CA ASP A 159 -4.51 3.11 -24.61
C ASP A 159 -3.84 1.80 -25.00
N PRO A 160 -2.65 1.85 -25.61
CA PRO A 160 -1.82 0.65 -25.73
C PRO A 160 -1.32 0.22 -24.35
N VAL A 161 -1.28 -1.09 -24.13
CA VAL A 161 -0.58 -1.66 -22.96
C VAL A 161 0.89 -1.91 -23.31
N LEU A 162 1.73 -1.90 -22.26
CA LEU A 162 3.12 -2.33 -22.35
C LEU A 162 3.24 -3.77 -21.85
N GLY A 163 4.43 -4.36 -21.96
CA GLY A 163 4.63 -5.71 -21.43
C GLY A 163 6.06 -6.20 -21.59
N ILE A 164 6.33 -7.31 -20.94
CA ILE A 164 7.60 -8.02 -20.97
C ILE A 164 7.38 -9.36 -21.62
N THR A 165 8.12 -9.65 -22.67
CA THR A 165 8.04 -10.94 -23.36
C THR A 165 8.77 -12.03 -22.57
N ASP A 166 8.36 -13.28 -22.76
CA ASP A 166 9.10 -14.44 -22.26
C ASP A 166 9.52 -15.34 -23.42
N LEU A 167 10.46 -16.23 -23.16
CA LEU A 167 10.91 -17.18 -24.17
C LEU A 167 9.80 -18.19 -24.49
N LEU A 168 9.57 -18.42 -25.79
CA LEU A 168 8.57 -19.39 -26.21
C LEU A 168 8.95 -20.80 -25.74
N ILE A 169 7.91 -21.61 -25.42
CA ILE A 169 8.08 -22.95 -24.87
C ILE A 169 8.99 -23.87 -25.70
N HIS A 170 8.94 -23.77 -27.03
CA HIS A 170 9.72 -24.62 -27.91
C HIS A 170 11.23 -24.40 -27.86
N LEU A 171 11.69 -23.27 -27.28
CA LEU A 171 13.11 -22.95 -27.14
C LEU A 171 13.51 -22.81 -25.66
N SER A 172 12.63 -23.09 -24.70
CA SER A 172 12.82 -22.81 -23.27
C SER A 172 13.46 -23.94 -22.47
N ALA A 173 13.90 -25.05 -23.09
CA ALA A 173 14.42 -26.21 -22.35
C ALA A 173 15.48 -25.84 -21.29
N ALA A 174 16.49 -25.06 -21.66
CA ALA A 174 17.53 -24.60 -20.73
C ALA A 174 17.02 -23.61 -19.66
N GLN A 175 15.98 -22.83 -19.97
CA GLN A 175 15.33 -21.93 -19.00
C GLN A 175 14.54 -22.73 -17.96
N MET A 176 13.84 -23.77 -18.39
CA MET A 176 13.02 -24.62 -17.52
C MET A 176 13.83 -25.44 -16.51
N GLU A 177 15.12 -25.66 -16.78
CA GLU A 177 16.04 -26.33 -15.86
C GLU A 177 16.66 -25.39 -14.80
N LYS A 178 16.49 -24.06 -14.98
CA LYS A 178 17.01 -23.10 -13.98
C LYS A 178 16.14 -23.09 -12.72
N PRO A 179 16.75 -22.88 -11.52
CA PRO A 179 15.98 -22.54 -10.34
C PRO A 179 15.05 -21.35 -10.61
N LEU A 180 13.81 -21.39 -10.10
CA LEU A 180 12.79 -20.39 -10.37
C LEU A 180 13.27 -18.93 -10.18
N ALA A 181 14.07 -18.68 -9.14
CA ALA A 181 14.65 -17.36 -8.86
C ALA A 181 15.62 -16.87 -9.95
N LYS A 182 16.12 -17.77 -10.80
CA LYS A 182 17.08 -17.50 -11.89
C LYS A 182 16.48 -17.73 -13.29
N ALA A 183 15.26 -18.21 -13.39
CA ALA A 183 14.61 -18.48 -14.67
C ALA A 183 14.39 -17.20 -15.48
N ILE A 184 14.02 -16.11 -14.80
CA ILE A 184 13.96 -14.76 -15.36
C ILE A 184 15.07 -13.92 -14.71
N GLU A 185 15.96 -13.36 -15.52
CA GLU A 185 17.01 -12.46 -15.06
C GLU A 185 16.45 -11.04 -14.88
N GLY A 186 16.91 -10.29 -13.88
CA GLY A 186 16.41 -8.94 -13.61
C GLY A 186 16.60 -7.98 -14.77
N GLU A 187 17.76 -8.09 -15.47
CA GLU A 187 18.07 -7.28 -16.65
C GLU A 187 17.26 -7.68 -17.91
N ASN A 188 16.42 -8.70 -17.84
CA ASN A 188 15.50 -9.08 -18.92
C ASN A 188 14.04 -8.66 -18.62
N LEU A 189 13.80 -7.89 -17.55
CA LEU A 189 12.49 -7.32 -17.23
C LEU A 189 12.28 -5.97 -17.94
N ASP A 190 12.70 -5.87 -19.20
CA ASP A 190 12.57 -4.64 -19.97
C ASP A 190 11.23 -4.57 -20.70
N LEU A 191 10.57 -3.41 -20.60
CA LEU A 191 9.29 -3.17 -21.25
C LEU A 191 9.46 -2.98 -22.74
N THR A 192 8.74 -3.75 -23.54
CA THR A 192 8.62 -3.49 -24.98
C THR A 192 7.71 -2.28 -25.20
N VAL A 193 8.22 -1.22 -25.85
CA VAL A 193 7.52 0.07 -26.01
C VAL A 193 7.30 0.49 -27.46
N GLY A 194 7.86 -0.21 -28.44
CA GLY A 194 7.61 0.08 -29.84
C GLY A 194 8.39 -0.78 -30.82
N ASN A 195 7.94 -0.79 -32.09
CA ASN A 195 8.64 -1.50 -33.16
C ASN A 195 8.47 -0.87 -34.56
N ILE A 196 7.89 0.32 -34.66
CA ILE A 196 7.75 1.04 -35.93
C ILE A 196 8.95 1.99 -36.10
N PRO A 197 9.79 1.83 -37.17
CA PRO A 197 10.89 2.75 -37.39
C PRO A 197 10.40 4.10 -37.95
N GLN A 198 11.05 5.18 -37.56
CA GLN A 198 10.83 6.49 -38.15
C GLN A 198 11.65 6.63 -39.45
N ASP A 199 11.01 7.07 -40.54
CA ASP A 199 11.64 7.53 -41.80
C ASP A 199 12.76 6.63 -42.35
N GLY A 200 12.47 5.33 -42.57
CA GLY A 200 13.37 4.41 -43.22
C GLY A 200 14.34 3.69 -42.29
N GLU A 201 15.22 2.89 -42.87
CA GLU A 201 16.25 2.16 -42.16
C GLU A 201 17.34 3.10 -41.69
N GLY A 202 17.73 2.98 -40.44
CA GLY A 202 18.81 3.75 -39.84
C GLY A 202 19.08 3.35 -38.39
N LYS A 203 20.25 3.69 -37.89
CA LYS A 203 20.61 3.39 -36.50
C LYS A 203 19.61 4.03 -35.54
N HIS A 204 19.00 3.22 -34.66
CA HIS A 204 18.02 3.66 -33.66
C HIS A 204 16.72 4.30 -34.22
N ALA A 205 16.24 3.83 -35.37
CA ALA A 205 15.03 4.37 -36.01
C ALA A 205 13.76 4.15 -35.19
N VAL A 206 13.63 2.99 -34.53
CA VAL A 206 12.48 2.69 -33.64
C VAL A 206 12.56 3.50 -32.34
N LYS A 207 13.74 3.62 -31.73
CA LYS A 207 13.97 4.47 -30.56
C LYS A 207 13.56 5.91 -30.84
N ARG A 208 13.97 6.49 -31.99
CA ARG A 208 13.59 7.86 -32.38
C ARG A 208 12.09 8.00 -32.57
N ALA A 209 11.44 6.99 -33.17
CA ALA A 209 9.98 7.01 -33.35
C ALA A 209 9.24 7.02 -32.00
N VAL A 210 9.65 6.19 -31.05
CA VAL A 210 9.08 6.16 -29.70
C VAL A 210 9.32 7.49 -28.97
N MET A 211 10.55 8.05 -29.05
CA MET A 211 10.85 9.34 -28.43
C MET A 211 9.99 10.48 -29.02
N LYS A 212 9.79 10.46 -30.33
CA LYS A 212 8.90 11.42 -31.00
C LYS A 212 7.44 11.30 -30.50
N LEU A 213 6.92 10.08 -30.34
CA LEU A 213 5.56 9.88 -29.79
C LEU A 213 5.44 10.45 -28.36
N ILE A 214 6.47 10.22 -27.52
CA ILE A 214 6.53 10.76 -26.15
C ILE A 214 6.56 12.29 -26.20
N GLN A 215 7.41 12.86 -27.04
CA GLN A 215 7.53 14.31 -27.20
C GLN A 215 6.22 14.94 -27.70
N ASP A 216 5.60 14.35 -28.72
CA ASP A 216 4.34 14.84 -29.31
C ASP A 216 3.17 14.76 -28.30
N LYS A 217 3.11 13.72 -27.48
CA LYS A 217 2.01 13.52 -26.49
C LYS A 217 2.24 14.27 -25.17
N TYR A 218 3.47 14.27 -24.66
CA TYR A 218 3.79 14.74 -23.31
C TYR A 218 4.72 15.94 -23.25
N GLY A 219 5.42 16.29 -24.35
CA GLY A 219 6.23 17.50 -24.43
C GLY A 219 7.54 17.48 -23.65
N PHE A 220 8.13 16.30 -23.43
CA PHE A 220 9.46 16.17 -22.80
C PHE A 220 10.46 15.44 -23.69
N GLU A 221 11.75 15.65 -23.43
CA GLU A 221 12.87 15.10 -24.18
C GLU A 221 13.49 13.89 -23.49
N GLU A 222 14.35 13.16 -24.21
CA GLU A 222 15.03 11.98 -23.65
C GLU A 222 15.83 12.30 -22.37
N GLU A 223 16.45 13.47 -22.30
CA GLU A 223 17.21 13.88 -21.11
C GLU A 223 16.34 14.10 -19.87
N ASP A 224 15.05 14.35 -20.02
CA ASP A 224 14.13 14.57 -18.90
C ASP A 224 13.84 13.25 -18.13
N PHE A 225 14.13 12.08 -18.70
CA PHE A 225 14.10 10.83 -17.95
C PHE A 225 15.02 10.83 -16.73
N LEU A 226 16.12 11.61 -16.74
CA LEU A 226 17.03 11.74 -15.60
C LEU A 226 16.36 12.29 -14.33
N SER A 227 15.27 13.03 -14.49
CA SER A 227 14.45 13.58 -13.40
C SER A 227 13.02 13.06 -13.43
N SER A 228 12.84 11.81 -13.82
CA SER A 228 11.56 11.11 -13.81
C SER A 228 11.45 10.15 -12.62
N GLU A 229 10.22 9.89 -12.24
CA GLU A 229 9.79 8.80 -11.38
C GLU A 229 8.67 8.08 -12.12
N LEU A 230 9.04 7.08 -12.91
CA LEU A 230 8.13 6.31 -13.74
C LEU A 230 8.14 4.84 -13.30
N VAL A 231 6.97 4.25 -13.23
CA VAL A 231 6.78 2.87 -12.76
C VAL A 231 5.86 2.10 -13.69
N ALA A 232 6.17 0.82 -13.89
CA ALA A 232 5.32 -0.11 -14.60
C ALA A 232 4.63 -1.03 -13.60
N VAL A 233 3.29 -1.05 -13.69
CA VAL A 233 2.40 -1.82 -12.82
C VAL A 233 1.39 -2.60 -13.64
N PRO A 234 0.73 -3.64 -13.10
CA PRO A 234 -0.33 -4.35 -13.80
C PRO A 234 -1.45 -3.41 -14.27
N ALA A 235 -1.77 -3.49 -15.56
CA ALA A 235 -2.80 -2.66 -16.20
C ALA A 235 -4.22 -3.16 -15.86
N GLY A 236 -5.15 -2.22 -15.81
CA GLY A 236 -6.58 -2.48 -15.65
C GLY A 236 -7.06 -2.45 -14.18
N PRO A 237 -8.38 -2.37 -14.00
CA PRO A 237 -9.00 -2.16 -12.69
C PRO A 237 -8.99 -3.43 -11.83
N ALA A 238 -9.16 -3.23 -10.52
CA ALA A 238 -9.53 -4.31 -9.60
C ALA A 238 -10.89 -4.89 -9.96
N ARG A 239 -11.08 -6.20 -9.75
CA ARG A 239 -12.29 -6.93 -10.14
C ARG A 239 -12.80 -7.83 -9.02
N ASP A 240 -14.09 -8.11 -9.06
CA ASP A 240 -14.65 -9.20 -8.28
C ASP A 240 -14.00 -10.52 -8.65
N TYR A 241 -13.70 -11.33 -7.65
CA TYR A 241 -13.06 -12.63 -7.79
C TYR A 241 -13.91 -13.73 -7.16
N GLY A 242 -13.95 -14.90 -7.84
CA GLY A 242 -14.85 -16.00 -7.52
C GLY A 242 -16.24 -15.84 -8.14
N LEU A 243 -16.91 -16.96 -8.38
CA LEU A 243 -18.24 -16.96 -9.02
C LEU A 243 -19.32 -16.29 -8.17
N ASP A 244 -19.10 -16.22 -6.86
CA ASP A 244 -19.97 -15.59 -5.88
C ASP A 244 -19.64 -14.09 -5.63
N ALA A 245 -18.59 -13.57 -6.31
CA ALA A 245 -18.11 -12.20 -6.13
C ALA A 245 -17.78 -11.81 -4.68
N SER A 246 -17.40 -12.79 -3.85
CA SER A 246 -17.10 -12.60 -2.43
C SER A 246 -15.72 -12.00 -2.16
N MET A 247 -14.87 -11.99 -3.18
CA MET A 247 -13.47 -11.56 -3.09
C MET A 247 -13.18 -10.45 -4.12
N ILE A 248 -12.05 -9.80 -3.95
CA ILE A 248 -11.52 -8.78 -4.88
C ILE A 248 -10.13 -9.21 -5.31
N ALA A 249 -9.88 -9.24 -6.63
CA ALA A 249 -8.56 -9.38 -7.21
C ALA A 249 -8.07 -8.03 -7.74
N GLY A 250 -6.83 -7.70 -7.45
CA GLY A 250 -6.21 -6.45 -7.90
C GLY A 250 -4.72 -6.40 -7.61
N TYR A 251 -4.07 -5.37 -8.12
CA TYR A 251 -2.67 -5.07 -7.84
C TYR A 251 -2.56 -4.14 -6.63
N GLY A 252 -1.70 -4.49 -5.68
CA GLY A 252 -1.33 -3.63 -4.56
C GLY A 252 -2.36 -3.64 -3.42
N HIS A 253 -3.02 -4.78 -3.16
CA HIS A 253 -3.75 -4.95 -1.90
C HIS A 253 -2.81 -4.78 -0.71
N ASP A 254 -1.58 -5.23 -0.85
CA ASP A 254 -0.46 -4.93 0.02
C ASP A 254 0.11 -3.54 -0.32
N ASP A 255 -0.07 -2.46 0.48
CA ASP A 255 -0.95 -2.47 1.68
C ASP A 255 -2.11 -1.45 1.54
N ARG A 256 -2.51 -1.18 0.30
CA ARG A 256 -3.59 -0.21 0.02
C ARG A 256 -4.94 -0.63 0.59
N VAL A 257 -5.14 -1.92 0.88
CA VAL A 257 -6.37 -2.36 1.55
C VAL A 257 -6.42 -1.88 2.99
N CYS A 258 -5.29 -1.96 3.71
CA CYS A 258 -5.21 -1.44 5.07
C CYS A 258 -5.14 0.09 5.07
N ALA A 259 -4.50 0.71 4.07
CA ALA A 259 -4.51 2.16 3.89
C ALA A 259 -5.94 2.69 3.72
N PHE A 260 -6.73 2.10 2.80
CA PHE A 260 -8.13 2.50 2.59
C PHE A 260 -8.99 2.32 3.83
N THR A 261 -8.93 1.14 4.46
CA THR A 261 -9.77 0.83 5.63
C THR A 261 -9.41 1.70 6.83
N SER A 262 -8.13 1.98 7.06
CA SER A 262 -7.62 2.88 8.09
C SER A 262 -8.08 4.32 7.86
N PHE A 263 -7.89 4.80 6.65
CA PHE A 263 -8.26 6.15 6.27
C PHE A 263 -9.77 6.36 6.33
N GLN A 264 -10.56 5.45 5.75
CA GLN A 264 -12.03 5.52 5.80
C GLN A 264 -12.55 5.49 7.25
N ALA A 265 -11.91 4.71 8.15
CA ALA A 265 -12.29 4.69 9.55
C ALA A 265 -12.08 6.05 10.24
N VAL A 266 -11.04 6.81 9.87
CA VAL A 266 -10.80 8.17 10.39
C VAL A 266 -11.72 9.19 9.72
N LEU A 267 -12.00 9.09 8.41
CA LEU A 267 -12.93 9.99 7.73
C LEU A 267 -14.34 9.93 8.36
N ASP A 268 -14.76 8.74 8.78
CA ASP A 268 -16.09 8.49 9.39
C ASP A 268 -16.13 8.78 10.89
N GLN A 269 -15.06 9.32 11.49
CA GLN A 269 -15.07 9.70 12.89
C GLN A 269 -15.87 10.97 13.13
N GLY A 270 -16.69 10.90 14.19
CA GLY A 270 -17.33 12.07 14.80
C GLY A 270 -16.48 12.61 15.96
N GLN A 271 -17.14 13.01 17.04
CA GLN A 271 -16.44 13.39 18.27
C GLN A 271 -15.72 12.18 18.89
N CYS A 272 -14.49 12.40 19.32
CA CYS A 272 -13.63 11.38 19.92
C CYS A 272 -12.96 11.93 21.20
N GLU A 273 -12.68 11.04 22.14
CA GLU A 273 -11.98 11.39 23.37
C GLU A 273 -10.52 11.72 23.09
N TYR A 274 -9.84 10.85 22.35
CA TYR A 274 -8.46 11.03 21.88
C TYR A 274 -8.43 11.44 20.42
N THR A 275 -7.44 12.21 20.02
CA THR A 275 -7.19 12.50 18.61
C THR A 275 -6.99 11.21 17.85
N THR A 276 -7.72 11.03 16.75
CA THR A 276 -7.64 9.86 15.87
C THR A 276 -6.87 10.22 14.60
N ILE A 277 -5.93 9.37 14.22
CA ILE A 277 -4.98 9.64 13.13
C ILE A 277 -4.94 8.44 12.18
N ALA A 278 -5.03 8.70 10.88
CA ALA A 278 -4.57 7.77 9.84
C ALA A 278 -3.27 8.33 9.26
N VAL A 279 -2.21 7.53 9.24
CA VAL A 279 -0.92 7.89 8.65
C VAL A 279 -0.56 6.90 7.55
N LEU A 280 -0.38 7.40 6.33
CA LEU A 280 -0.06 6.63 5.13
C LEU A 280 1.37 6.97 4.70
N VAL A 281 2.23 5.97 4.68
CA VAL A 281 3.66 6.13 4.40
C VAL A 281 4.09 5.42 3.12
N ASP A 282 5.22 5.84 2.56
CA ASP A 282 5.87 5.27 1.39
C ASP A 282 7.08 4.40 1.80
N LYS A 283 7.58 3.58 0.90
CA LYS A 283 8.86 2.85 1.01
C LYS A 283 8.92 1.70 2.01
N GLU A 284 7.79 1.19 2.48
CA GLU A 284 7.79 0.01 3.35
C GLU A 284 8.51 -1.16 2.67
N GLU A 285 8.17 -1.43 1.44
CA GLU A 285 8.64 -2.54 0.60
C GLU A 285 10.16 -2.56 0.34
N VAL A 286 10.83 -1.45 0.64
CA VAL A 286 12.28 -1.28 0.47
C VAL A 286 12.98 -0.82 1.76
N GLY A 287 12.34 -1.04 2.91
CA GLY A 287 12.92 -0.84 4.24
C GLY A 287 12.62 0.49 4.90
N SER A 288 11.62 1.24 4.44
CA SER A 288 11.10 2.49 5.08
C SER A 288 12.13 3.61 5.25
N ILE A 289 13.20 3.63 4.45
CA ILE A 289 14.29 4.62 4.53
C ILE A 289 14.06 5.76 3.54
N GLY A 290 14.46 6.96 3.91
CA GLY A 290 14.38 8.16 3.07
C GLY A 290 13.29 9.12 3.51
N ALA A 291 13.14 10.22 2.78
CA ALA A 291 12.31 11.37 3.19
C ALA A 291 10.79 11.08 3.26
N THR A 292 10.35 9.99 2.64
CA THR A 292 8.94 9.57 2.59
C THR A 292 8.69 8.23 3.29
N GLY A 293 9.74 7.52 3.70
CA GLY A 293 9.61 6.30 4.50
C GLY A 293 9.19 6.58 5.96
N ALA A 294 8.67 5.57 6.63
CA ALA A 294 8.24 5.67 8.04
C ALA A 294 9.38 6.06 8.99
N GLN A 295 10.64 5.82 8.62
CA GLN A 295 11.82 6.23 9.41
C GLN A 295 12.17 7.72 9.27
N SER A 296 11.47 8.48 8.42
CA SER A 296 11.69 9.92 8.31
C SER A 296 11.14 10.65 9.54
N ALA A 297 11.67 11.85 9.82
CA ALA A 297 11.17 12.72 10.88
C ALA A 297 9.79 13.34 10.57
N TRP A 298 9.19 13.05 9.40
CA TRP A 298 7.97 13.72 8.97
C TRP A 298 6.80 13.53 9.94
N PHE A 299 6.56 12.31 10.40
CA PHE A 299 5.46 12.03 11.32
C PHE A 299 5.63 12.78 12.65
N GLU A 300 6.84 12.72 13.22
CA GLU A 300 7.16 13.44 14.47
C GLU A 300 7.00 14.96 14.29
N ASN A 301 7.43 15.51 13.15
CA ASN A 301 7.26 16.93 12.83
C ASN A 301 5.79 17.34 12.76
N VAL A 302 4.92 16.51 12.13
CA VAL A 302 3.47 16.78 12.07
C VAL A 302 2.86 16.79 13.47
N ILE A 303 3.23 15.83 14.33
CA ILE A 303 2.78 15.82 15.74
C ILE A 303 3.24 17.08 16.48
N ALA A 304 4.48 17.53 16.27
CA ALA A 304 5.00 18.75 16.85
C ALA A 304 4.22 20.00 16.39
N GLU A 305 3.91 20.10 15.09
CA GLU A 305 3.09 21.19 14.53
C GLU A 305 1.67 21.20 15.11
N MET A 306 1.04 20.03 15.23
CA MET A 306 -0.30 19.90 15.83
C MET A 306 -0.29 20.33 17.31
N LEU A 307 0.72 19.92 18.10
CA LEU A 307 0.89 20.33 19.48
C LEU A 307 1.13 21.83 19.62
N ALA A 308 1.92 22.43 18.73
CA ALA A 308 2.12 23.88 18.72
C ALA A 308 0.79 24.63 18.49
N LEU A 309 -0.07 24.12 17.61
CA LEU A 309 -1.42 24.66 17.37
C LEU A 309 -2.39 24.40 18.55
N GLU A 310 -2.12 23.44 19.42
CA GLU A 310 -2.78 23.27 20.73
C GLU A 310 -2.22 24.20 21.81
N GLY A 311 -1.17 24.99 21.51
CA GLY A 311 -0.47 25.85 22.51
C GLY A 311 0.53 25.10 23.37
N LYS A 312 1.02 23.92 22.94
CA LYS A 312 1.96 23.06 23.65
C LYS A 312 3.28 22.89 22.87
N ASP A 313 3.94 24.00 22.61
CA ASP A 313 5.20 24.05 21.85
C ASP A 313 6.41 23.69 22.74
N SER A 314 6.59 22.39 23.01
CA SER A 314 7.80 21.90 23.67
C SER A 314 8.24 20.53 23.15
N ASN A 315 9.54 20.28 23.11
CA ASN A 315 10.09 18.98 22.75
C ASN A 315 9.60 17.85 23.69
N LEU A 316 9.36 18.18 24.97
CA LEU A 316 8.86 17.22 25.95
C LEU A 316 7.40 16.82 25.66
N ALA A 317 6.56 17.77 25.25
CA ALA A 317 5.18 17.49 24.85
C ALA A 317 5.11 16.53 23.65
N VAL A 318 5.99 16.69 22.64
CA VAL A 318 6.10 15.77 21.51
C VAL A 318 6.46 14.36 21.97
N ARG A 319 7.44 14.23 22.87
CA ARG A 319 7.85 12.92 23.42
C ARG A 319 6.74 12.26 24.22
N HIS A 320 5.98 13.03 25.01
CA HIS A 320 4.81 12.51 25.73
C HIS A 320 3.73 12.06 24.75
N ALA A 321 3.40 12.87 23.74
CA ALA A 321 2.41 12.54 22.74
C ALA A 321 2.74 11.22 22.02
N MET A 322 3.99 11.05 21.62
CA MET A 322 4.45 9.81 20.96
C MET A 322 4.39 8.62 21.92
N SER A 323 4.89 8.75 23.15
CA SER A 323 4.92 7.67 24.14
C SER A 323 3.53 7.24 24.62
N ASN A 324 2.58 8.18 24.71
CA ASN A 324 1.22 7.92 25.18
C ASN A 324 0.28 7.43 24.06
N ALA A 325 0.73 7.46 22.82
CA ALA A 325 -0.05 7.00 21.67
C ALA A 325 -0.26 5.48 21.70
N LYS A 326 -1.38 5.05 21.11
CA LYS A 326 -1.67 3.65 20.80
C LYS A 326 -1.88 3.49 19.31
N MET A 327 -1.20 2.53 18.71
CA MET A 327 -1.22 2.35 17.26
C MET A 327 -1.60 0.92 16.88
N LEU A 328 -2.46 0.79 15.87
CA LEU A 328 -2.52 -0.40 15.04
C LEU A 328 -1.66 -0.13 13.80
N SER A 329 -0.60 -0.91 13.65
CA SER A 329 0.20 -0.97 12.43
C SER A 329 -0.59 -1.81 11.45
N SER A 330 -1.27 -1.11 10.55
CA SER A 330 -2.13 -1.73 9.56
C SER A 330 -1.26 -2.21 8.42
N ASP A 331 -1.15 -3.53 8.30
CA ASP A 331 -0.40 -4.20 7.24
C ASP A 331 -1.04 -5.57 6.99
N VAL A 332 -1.10 -6.00 5.74
CA VAL A 332 -1.75 -7.25 5.36
C VAL A 332 -1.07 -8.46 6.02
N SER A 333 -1.84 -9.52 6.18
CA SER A 333 -1.34 -10.77 6.73
C SER A 333 -1.51 -11.91 5.73
N GLY A 334 -0.48 -12.73 5.54
CA GLY A 334 -0.50 -13.87 4.61
C GLY A 334 -1.51 -14.92 5.06
N ALA A 335 -2.63 -15.04 4.34
CA ALA A 335 -3.64 -16.05 4.60
C ALA A 335 -3.19 -17.44 4.12
N VAL A 336 -3.76 -18.49 4.73
CA VAL A 336 -3.55 -19.85 4.26
C VAL A 336 -4.13 -20.02 2.86
N ASP A 337 -3.25 -20.31 1.90
CA ASP A 337 -3.67 -20.86 0.61
C ASP A 337 -3.74 -22.39 0.72
N PRO A 338 -4.93 -23.01 0.57
CA PRO A 338 -5.06 -24.47 0.68
C PRO A 338 -4.21 -25.24 -0.32
N LEU A 339 -3.85 -24.63 -1.46
CA LEU A 339 -2.99 -25.25 -2.48
C LEU A 339 -1.51 -25.27 -2.05
N TYR A 340 -1.12 -24.44 -1.08
CA TYR A 340 0.26 -24.30 -0.58
C TYR A 340 0.32 -24.40 0.95
N SER A 341 -0.58 -25.13 1.58
CA SER A 341 -0.72 -25.21 3.04
C SER A 341 0.51 -25.73 3.78
N SER A 342 1.44 -26.37 3.08
CA SER A 342 2.66 -26.96 3.69
C SER A 342 3.58 -25.94 4.38
N VAL A 343 3.49 -24.66 4.02
CA VAL A 343 4.30 -23.58 4.62
C VAL A 343 3.65 -22.96 5.86
N ASN A 344 2.41 -23.33 6.19
CA ASN A 344 1.65 -22.76 7.30
C ASN A 344 1.63 -23.69 8.53
N GLU A 345 1.52 -23.08 9.72
CA GLU A 345 1.21 -23.76 10.98
C GLU A 345 -0.28 -23.54 11.28
N PRO A 346 -1.14 -24.60 11.29
CA PRO A 346 -2.59 -24.42 11.26
C PRO A 346 -3.22 -23.70 12.47
N HIS A 347 -2.58 -23.76 13.66
CA HIS A 347 -3.11 -23.14 14.87
C HIS A 347 -2.86 -21.63 14.95
N ASN A 348 -1.81 -21.15 14.27
CA ASN A 348 -1.39 -19.75 14.28
C ASN A 348 -1.36 -19.16 12.88
N SER A 349 -2.36 -19.48 12.07
CA SER A 349 -2.52 -18.96 10.71
C SER A 349 -3.88 -18.33 10.54
N CYS A 350 -3.98 -17.34 9.64
CA CYS A 350 -5.24 -16.69 9.30
C CYS A 350 -5.88 -17.28 8.05
N TYR A 351 -7.19 -17.11 7.96
CA TYR A 351 -8.04 -17.65 6.91
C TYR A 351 -9.03 -16.59 6.42
N PHE A 352 -9.42 -16.66 5.16
CA PHE A 352 -10.43 -15.77 4.59
C PHE A 352 -11.79 -15.93 5.28
N GLY A 353 -12.53 -14.82 5.32
CA GLY A 353 -13.87 -14.74 5.86
C GLY A 353 -13.94 -14.77 7.38
N LYS A 354 -12.85 -14.48 8.09
CA LYS A 354 -12.79 -14.53 9.55
C LYS A 354 -12.42 -13.18 10.21
N GLY A 355 -12.47 -12.11 9.44
CA GLY A 355 -12.22 -10.76 9.91
C GLY A 355 -10.76 -10.36 9.99
N ILE A 356 -10.50 -9.26 10.70
CA ILE A 356 -9.16 -8.68 10.88
C ILE A 356 -8.18 -9.67 11.52
N VAL A 357 -6.93 -9.57 11.14
CA VAL A 357 -5.83 -10.39 11.68
C VAL A 357 -4.97 -9.57 12.62
N PHE A 358 -4.73 -10.08 13.83
CA PHE A 358 -3.74 -9.53 14.74
C PHE A 358 -2.48 -10.39 14.74
N ASN A 359 -1.35 -9.79 14.45
CA ASN A 359 -0.04 -10.41 14.55
C ASN A 359 0.67 -9.86 15.78
N LYS A 360 0.76 -10.66 16.85
CA LYS A 360 1.48 -10.26 18.06
C LYS A 360 2.93 -9.86 17.75
N TYR A 361 3.52 -10.56 16.79
CA TYR A 361 4.82 -10.28 16.20
C TYR A 361 4.84 -10.74 14.73
N THR A 362 5.70 -10.11 13.97
CA THR A 362 6.07 -10.46 12.59
C THR A 362 7.57 -10.79 12.57
N GLY A 363 8.26 -10.60 11.49
CA GLY A 363 9.69 -10.82 11.37
C GLY A 363 10.04 -12.27 11.04
N ALA A 364 11.32 -12.54 10.94
CA ALA A 364 11.86 -13.84 10.54
C ALA A 364 12.77 -14.42 11.61
N ARG A 365 13.04 -15.73 11.55
CA ARG A 365 13.92 -16.45 12.47
C ARG A 365 13.48 -16.25 13.94
N GLY A 366 14.39 -15.84 14.84
CA GLY A 366 14.08 -15.57 16.25
C GLY A 366 13.39 -14.23 16.49
N LYS A 367 12.35 -13.87 15.75
CA LYS A 367 11.61 -12.59 15.83
C LYS A 367 12.49 -11.37 15.52
N SER A 368 13.47 -11.53 14.63
CA SER A 368 14.38 -10.45 14.28
C SER A 368 13.66 -9.37 13.46
N GLY A 369 13.86 -8.09 13.82
CA GLY A 369 13.33 -6.95 13.06
C GLY A 369 11.82 -6.77 13.17
N CYS A 370 11.18 -7.22 14.27
CA CYS A 370 9.76 -7.03 14.50
C CYS A 370 9.45 -6.29 15.79
N ASN A 371 8.24 -5.75 15.86
CA ASN A 371 7.61 -5.36 17.11
C ASN A 371 6.98 -6.62 17.75
N ASP A 372 7.22 -6.87 19.05
CA ASP A 372 6.51 -7.90 19.83
C ASP A 372 5.50 -7.19 20.72
N ALA A 373 4.24 -7.15 20.30
CA ALA A 373 3.20 -6.37 20.98
C ALA A 373 3.02 -6.78 22.44
N MET A 374 2.89 -5.78 23.30
CA MET A 374 2.70 -5.97 24.73
C MET A 374 1.34 -6.66 25.01
N PRO A 375 1.28 -7.67 25.93
CA PRO A 375 0.05 -8.41 26.19
C PRO A 375 -1.08 -7.55 26.76
N GLU A 376 -0.77 -6.50 27.52
CA GLU A 376 -1.74 -5.52 28.02
C GLU A 376 -2.43 -4.77 26.88
N PHE A 377 -1.68 -4.39 25.86
CA PHE A 377 -2.24 -3.70 24.70
C PHE A 377 -3.07 -4.65 23.84
N LEU A 378 -2.61 -5.88 23.63
CA LEU A 378 -3.38 -6.90 22.95
C LEU A 378 -4.70 -7.20 23.68
N ALA A 379 -4.69 -7.26 25.01
CA ALA A 379 -5.91 -7.42 25.81
C ALA A 379 -6.86 -6.21 25.66
N PHE A 380 -6.34 -5.00 25.64
CA PHE A 380 -7.12 -3.77 25.37
C PHE A 380 -7.79 -3.82 24.00
N VAL A 381 -7.04 -4.15 22.95
CA VAL A 381 -7.59 -4.24 21.58
C VAL A 381 -8.65 -5.34 21.49
N ARG A 382 -8.38 -6.53 22.05
CA ARG A 382 -9.37 -7.63 22.07
C ARG A 382 -10.67 -7.22 22.77
N ASN A 383 -10.58 -6.51 23.89
CA ASN A 383 -11.77 -6.01 24.60
C ASN A 383 -12.57 -5.03 23.71
N ALA A 384 -11.90 -4.15 22.96
CA ALA A 384 -12.57 -3.28 22.00
C ALA A 384 -13.29 -4.05 20.90
N MET A 385 -12.68 -5.12 20.38
CA MET A 385 -13.31 -5.99 19.37
C MET A 385 -14.53 -6.73 19.94
N ASP A 386 -14.36 -7.40 21.08
CA ASP A 386 -15.41 -8.22 21.70
C ASP A 386 -16.62 -7.35 22.10
N SER A 387 -16.39 -6.13 22.63
CA SER A 387 -17.44 -5.18 23.00
C SER A 387 -18.23 -4.65 21.80
N ASN A 388 -17.69 -4.72 20.59
CA ASN A 388 -18.33 -4.27 19.36
C ASN A 388 -18.75 -5.43 18.44
N ASN A 389 -18.64 -6.67 18.89
CA ASN A 389 -18.95 -7.88 18.11
C ASN A 389 -18.19 -7.98 16.78
N ILE A 390 -16.92 -7.59 16.78
CA ILE A 390 -16.04 -7.63 15.60
C ILE A 390 -15.42 -9.02 15.49
N HIS A 391 -15.39 -9.56 14.28
CA HIS A 391 -14.67 -10.79 13.97
C HIS A 391 -13.19 -10.50 13.82
N TYR A 392 -12.38 -11.23 14.58
CA TYR A 392 -10.92 -11.14 14.49
C TYR A 392 -10.26 -12.51 14.66
N GLN A 393 -9.05 -12.63 14.19
CA GLN A 393 -8.21 -13.81 14.33
C GLN A 393 -6.78 -13.38 14.66
N THR A 394 -5.95 -14.35 15.07
CA THR A 394 -4.53 -14.12 15.34
C THR A 394 -3.70 -14.99 14.42
N SER A 395 -2.56 -14.50 13.98
CA SER A 395 -1.70 -15.22 13.03
C SER A 395 -0.22 -14.92 13.25
N GLU A 396 0.60 -15.82 12.72
CA GLU A 396 2.00 -15.61 12.38
C GLU A 396 2.18 -15.85 10.87
N ILE A 397 3.20 -15.27 10.25
CA ILE A 397 3.47 -15.48 8.83
C ILE A 397 4.21 -16.80 8.64
N GLY A 398 3.45 -17.86 8.35
CA GLY A 398 3.99 -19.20 8.06
C GLY A 398 4.55 -19.94 9.26
N LYS A 399 5.19 -21.07 8.96
CA LYS A 399 5.93 -21.87 9.94
C LYS A 399 7.21 -21.16 10.36
N VAL A 400 7.62 -21.39 11.63
CA VAL A 400 8.98 -21.05 12.08
C VAL A 400 10.01 -21.61 11.08
N ASP A 401 10.98 -20.80 10.69
CA ASP A 401 12.01 -21.08 9.67
C ASP A 401 11.54 -21.15 8.20
N ALA A 402 10.23 -21.09 7.92
CA ALA A 402 9.74 -21.04 6.54
C ALA A 402 9.89 -19.64 5.91
N GLY A 403 9.79 -18.61 6.72
CA GLY A 403 9.88 -17.20 6.26
C GLY A 403 9.47 -16.23 7.36
N GLY A 404 9.10 -15.05 6.95
CA GLY A 404 8.64 -13.94 7.78
C GLY A 404 8.87 -12.63 7.06
N GLY A 405 8.20 -11.57 7.50
CA GLY A 405 8.34 -10.21 6.97
C GLY A 405 8.42 -9.19 8.09
N GLY A 406 8.94 -8.01 7.81
CA GLY A 406 8.84 -6.84 8.67
C GLY A 406 7.57 -6.04 8.35
N THR A 407 7.28 -5.05 9.19
CA THR A 407 6.23 -4.06 9.01
C THR A 407 6.72 -2.74 9.58
N ILE A 408 6.00 -1.64 9.41
CA ILE A 408 6.36 -0.36 10.02
C ILE A 408 6.23 -0.36 11.57
N ALA A 409 5.65 -1.39 12.17
CA ALA A 409 5.37 -1.45 13.60
C ALA A 409 6.60 -1.25 14.49
N TYR A 410 7.75 -1.86 14.14
CA TYR A 410 8.97 -1.71 14.93
C TYR A 410 9.51 -0.27 14.91
N ILE A 411 9.28 0.47 13.82
CA ILE A 411 9.73 1.85 13.66
C ILE A 411 8.98 2.75 14.64
N LEU A 412 7.65 2.63 14.66
CA LEU A 412 6.80 3.43 15.53
C LEU A 412 6.95 2.99 17.01
N GLY A 413 7.18 1.70 17.23
CA GLY A 413 7.52 1.17 18.58
C GLY A 413 8.76 1.80 19.20
N ASN A 414 9.73 2.27 18.39
CA ASN A 414 10.91 2.99 18.88
C ASN A 414 10.59 4.33 19.57
N TYR A 415 9.39 4.89 19.33
CA TYR A 415 8.90 6.07 20.04
C TYR A 415 8.27 5.75 21.40
N ASN A 416 8.40 4.51 21.88
CA ASN A 416 7.84 4.02 23.15
C ASN A 416 6.31 3.97 23.19
N MET A 417 5.63 3.99 22.06
CA MET A 417 4.18 3.81 21.99
C MET A 417 3.80 2.34 21.99
N TYR A 418 2.55 2.04 22.35
CA TYR A 418 1.98 0.72 22.17
C TYR A 418 1.65 0.50 20.71
N VAL A 419 2.21 -0.56 20.09
CA VAL A 419 1.95 -0.91 18.69
C VAL A 419 1.55 -2.39 18.59
N LEU A 420 0.56 -2.67 17.76
CA LEU A 420 0.11 -4.03 17.38
C LEU A 420 -0.08 -4.07 15.87
N ASP A 421 0.49 -5.08 15.22
CA ASP A 421 0.21 -5.36 13.81
C ASP A 421 -1.21 -5.90 13.63
N ALA A 422 -1.99 -5.26 12.77
CA ALA A 422 -3.41 -5.53 12.62
C ALA A 422 -3.92 -5.21 11.22
N GLY A 423 -4.21 -6.20 10.37
CA GLY A 423 -4.61 -5.94 8.98
C GLY A 423 -5.48 -7.00 8.34
N VAL A 424 -5.60 -6.89 7.03
CA VAL A 424 -6.46 -7.74 6.20
C VAL A 424 -5.72 -9.01 5.76
N PRO A 425 -6.35 -10.20 5.83
CA PRO A 425 -5.74 -11.40 5.26
C PRO A 425 -5.73 -11.31 3.72
N VAL A 426 -4.58 -11.62 3.13
CA VAL A 426 -4.34 -11.55 1.68
C VAL A 426 -3.79 -12.88 1.15
N LEU A 427 -4.16 -13.23 -0.09
CA LEU A 427 -3.53 -14.31 -0.86
C LEU A 427 -2.70 -13.73 -2.00
N SER A 428 -1.66 -14.47 -2.40
CA SER A 428 -0.75 -14.08 -3.49
C SER A 428 -0.03 -12.74 -3.24
N MET A 429 0.26 -12.41 -1.98
CA MET A 429 1.00 -11.21 -1.57
C MET A 429 2.20 -10.95 -2.50
N HIS A 430 2.44 -9.70 -2.88
CA HIS A 430 3.48 -9.23 -3.81
C HIS A 430 3.35 -9.72 -5.27
N SER A 431 2.26 -10.40 -5.62
CA SER A 431 2.04 -10.76 -7.02
C SER A 431 1.36 -9.61 -7.81
N PRO A 432 1.42 -9.65 -9.15
CA PRO A 432 0.67 -8.70 -9.98
C PRO A 432 -0.85 -8.75 -9.77
N MET A 433 -1.37 -9.83 -9.18
CA MET A 433 -2.76 -10.02 -8.84
C MET A 433 -2.85 -10.68 -7.45
N GLU A 434 -3.14 -9.87 -6.45
CA GLU A 434 -3.41 -10.29 -5.09
C GLU A 434 -4.92 -10.43 -4.87
N ILE A 435 -5.33 -11.09 -3.80
CA ILE A 435 -6.74 -11.38 -3.53
C ILE A 435 -7.05 -11.12 -2.06
N VAL A 436 -8.17 -10.44 -1.79
CA VAL A 436 -8.73 -10.25 -0.44
C VAL A 436 -10.21 -10.64 -0.40
N SER A 437 -10.72 -11.00 0.78
CA SER A 437 -12.15 -11.22 0.99
C SER A 437 -12.86 -9.91 1.31
N LYS A 438 -13.96 -9.59 0.62
CA LYS A 438 -14.80 -8.40 0.91
C LYS A 438 -15.26 -8.36 2.38
N ALA A 439 -15.56 -9.53 2.96
CA ALA A 439 -15.98 -9.62 4.35
C ALA A 439 -14.85 -9.22 5.32
N ASP A 440 -13.62 -9.65 5.05
CA ASP A 440 -12.46 -9.31 5.89
C ASP A 440 -12.10 -7.82 5.78
N VAL A 441 -12.19 -7.24 4.57
CA VAL A 441 -12.00 -5.80 4.34
C VAL A 441 -13.00 -4.99 5.15
N TYR A 442 -14.28 -5.34 5.13
CA TYR A 442 -15.31 -4.64 5.88
C TYR A 442 -15.17 -4.83 7.40
N GLU A 443 -14.87 -6.04 7.88
CA GLU A 443 -14.62 -6.29 9.30
C GLU A 443 -13.39 -5.53 9.81
N THR A 444 -12.34 -5.40 8.99
CA THR A 444 -11.16 -4.62 9.34
C THR A 444 -11.51 -3.13 9.49
N TYR A 445 -12.30 -2.57 8.58
CA TYR A 445 -12.82 -1.20 8.75
C TYR A 445 -13.62 -1.03 10.04
N LEU A 446 -14.51 -1.97 10.38
CA LEU A 446 -15.27 -1.93 11.63
C LEU A 446 -14.36 -2.07 12.86
N ALA A 447 -13.33 -2.91 12.79
CA ALA A 447 -12.34 -3.09 13.84
C ALA A 447 -11.55 -1.78 14.11
N TYR A 448 -11.14 -1.11 13.06
CA TYR A 448 -10.46 0.18 13.18
C TYR A 448 -11.37 1.24 13.82
N LYS A 449 -12.63 1.31 13.41
CA LYS A 449 -13.61 2.21 14.08
C LYS A 449 -13.80 1.88 15.57
N ALA A 450 -13.81 0.60 15.94
CA ALA A 450 -13.91 0.19 17.33
C ALA A 450 -12.67 0.60 18.14
N PHE A 451 -11.48 0.41 17.57
CA PHE A 451 -10.21 0.82 18.19
C PHE A 451 -10.10 2.35 18.37
N LEU A 452 -10.50 3.12 17.37
CA LEU A 452 -10.45 4.59 17.44
C LEU A 452 -11.32 5.18 18.55
N LYS A 453 -12.36 4.44 18.97
CA LYS A 453 -13.28 4.84 20.05
C LYS A 453 -12.89 4.34 21.45
N ALA A 454 -11.92 3.41 21.54
CA ALA A 454 -11.53 2.72 22.76
C ALA A 454 -10.52 3.52 23.63
#